data_a5eeb694973c93e9c8770a6e8107628a
#
_entry.id   a5eeb694973c93e9c8770a6e8107628a
#
_cell.length_a   1.000
_cell.length_b   1.000
_cell.length_c   1.000
_cell.angle_alpha   90.00
_cell.angle_beta   90.00
_cell.angle_gamma   90.00
#
_symmetry.space_group_name_H-M   'P 1'
#
loop_
_entity.id
_entity.type
_entity.pdbx_description
1 polymer ?
#
loop_
_entity_poly.entity_id
_entity_poly.type
_entity_poly.pdbx_seq_one_letter_code
_entity_poly.pdbx_strand_id
1 'polypeptide(L)'
;MEESPMHAIVFGASGLIGWAVVDQLLRSYPEVGVFSKITAITNREVNFSESCWPEPGVGRPNLQLISGIDLRCGDGDTLANSLKKAVEDIHTVTHLFYLVFTSVPDEIEEVATNRRMLQNVIDAHNLLCLNLQFVVFPGGTRGYGIYSPGGVFTPPLTEDMANNLPSDYAKTVVYPANRELLNVASEGRNWTWCEVCPDAIIGFTPNGSQFSLALHWAQYLSLYAHNHGVGPTAHRTRSSAVEVPFPGNAAGANSLFSPASATKIARFMIYASLHSDICGGGQLFNIADRETPCTYGELWPQLASWFGLSGVGPPEDSQAQANTLRAGELPKNTRILAPGEYVAEYKDIFGQLGRQKAAEGGVGVGSRQLDSVGFWLTFDRQLSLEKLKKIGFEEDSNPIQGWLDSFQMFRDAGLIL
;
A
#
# COMPACT_ATOMS: atom_id res chain seq x y z
N MET A 1 38.18 1.67 -1.26
CA MET A 1 37.57 1.75 0.09
C MET A 1 36.39 0.83 0.02
N GLU A 2 36.33 -0.20 0.85
CA GLU A 2 35.10 -0.98 0.98
C GLU A 2 34.02 -0.02 1.49
N GLU A 3 32.94 0.13 0.74
CA GLU A 3 31.80 0.90 1.17
C GLU A 3 31.27 0.27 2.46
N SER A 4 31.09 1.08 3.49
CA SER A 4 30.50 0.58 4.74
C SER A 4 29.11 0.05 4.46
N PRO A 5 28.77 -1.16 4.92
CA PRO A 5 27.49 -1.77 4.63
C PRO A 5 26.32 -0.89 5.11
N MET A 6 25.28 -0.79 4.30
CA MET A 6 24.15 0.12 4.53
C MET A 6 23.22 -0.41 5.64
N HIS A 7 22.61 0.54 6.36
CA HIS A 7 21.60 0.28 7.38
C HIS A 7 20.28 0.96 6.99
N ALA A 8 19.26 0.16 6.73
CA ALA A 8 17.90 0.63 6.43
C ALA A 8 17.05 0.72 7.71
N ILE A 9 16.38 1.84 7.93
CA ILE A 9 15.30 1.96 8.91
C ILE A 9 13.97 2.13 8.20
N VAL A 10 12.96 1.33 8.59
CA VAL A 10 11.65 1.27 7.94
C VAL A 10 10.58 1.61 8.96
N PHE A 11 10.01 2.80 8.89
CA PHE A 11 8.85 3.19 9.70
C PHE A 11 7.56 2.74 9.01
N GLY A 12 6.64 2.15 9.77
CA GLY A 12 5.43 1.56 9.23
C GLY A 12 5.64 0.16 8.63
N ALA A 13 6.64 -0.56 9.12
CA ALA A 13 7.06 -1.88 8.64
C ALA A 13 5.95 -2.95 8.62
N SER A 14 4.90 -2.82 9.44
CA SER A 14 3.75 -3.73 9.43
C SER A 14 2.65 -3.36 8.42
N GLY A 15 2.77 -2.21 7.76
CA GLY A 15 1.82 -1.77 6.73
C GLY A 15 2.05 -2.45 5.37
N LEU A 16 1.16 -2.17 4.40
CA LEU A 16 1.15 -2.84 3.10
C LEU A 16 2.47 -2.69 2.32
N ILE A 17 2.96 -1.45 2.15
CA ILE A 17 4.25 -1.20 1.47
C ILE A 17 5.41 -1.53 2.43
N GLY A 18 5.28 -1.19 3.73
CA GLY A 18 6.34 -1.42 4.72
C GLY A 18 6.72 -2.87 4.86
N TRP A 19 5.72 -3.75 4.87
CA TRP A 19 5.94 -5.19 4.88
C TRP A 19 6.76 -5.64 3.66
N ALA A 20 6.38 -5.15 2.47
CA ALA A 20 7.07 -5.50 1.23
C ALA A 20 8.51 -4.95 1.17
N VAL A 21 8.76 -3.75 1.70
CA VAL A 21 10.13 -3.19 1.77
C VAL A 21 11.01 -4.06 2.67
N VAL A 22 10.54 -4.43 3.87
CA VAL A 22 11.28 -5.34 4.77
C VAL A 22 11.48 -6.71 4.12
N ASP A 23 10.45 -7.28 3.47
CA ASP A 23 10.56 -8.56 2.76
C ASP A 23 11.65 -8.51 1.66
N GLN A 24 11.66 -7.48 0.82
CA GLN A 24 12.63 -7.36 -0.28
C GLN A 24 14.05 -7.11 0.25
N LEU A 25 14.23 -6.31 1.29
CA LEU A 25 15.52 -6.12 1.95
C LEU A 25 16.02 -7.44 2.56
N LEU A 26 15.17 -8.22 3.24
CA LEU A 26 15.52 -9.52 3.81
C LEU A 26 15.82 -10.58 2.74
N ARG A 27 15.28 -10.43 1.53
CA ARG A 27 15.64 -11.24 0.35
C ARG A 27 16.91 -10.75 -0.32
N SER A 28 17.58 -9.78 0.29
CA SER A 28 18.84 -9.19 -0.20
C SER A 28 18.69 -8.52 -1.57
N TYR A 29 17.53 -7.91 -1.85
CA TYR A 29 17.39 -7.11 -3.07
C TYR A 29 18.13 -5.77 -2.91
N PRO A 30 18.85 -5.27 -3.95
CA PRO A 30 19.04 -5.89 -5.27
C PRO A 30 20.07 -7.03 -5.27
N GLU A 31 20.98 -7.07 -4.34
CA GLU A 31 22.00 -8.12 -4.21
C GLU A 31 22.50 -8.27 -2.76
N VAL A 32 23.11 -9.42 -2.49
CA VAL A 32 23.65 -9.76 -1.16
C VAL A 32 24.75 -8.78 -0.76
N GLY A 33 24.68 -8.27 0.47
CA GLY A 33 25.72 -7.42 1.06
C GLY A 33 25.51 -5.92 0.91
N VAL A 34 24.56 -5.46 0.09
CA VAL A 34 24.22 -4.02 -0.05
C VAL A 34 23.72 -3.48 1.29
N PHE A 35 22.73 -4.12 1.87
CA PHE A 35 22.26 -3.80 3.22
C PHE A 35 22.73 -4.89 4.18
N SER A 36 23.35 -4.50 5.30
CA SER A 36 23.76 -5.44 6.35
C SER A 36 22.80 -5.47 7.53
N LYS A 37 22.06 -4.37 7.72
CA LYS A 37 21.13 -4.21 8.84
C LYS A 37 19.82 -3.57 8.40
N ILE A 38 18.73 -4.06 8.99
CA ILE A 38 17.38 -3.53 8.82
C ILE A 38 16.81 -3.27 10.21
N THR A 39 16.32 -2.07 10.47
CA THR A 39 15.51 -1.76 11.64
C THR A 39 14.07 -1.53 11.21
N ALA A 40 13.20 -2.46 11.55
CA ALA A 40 11.77 -2.40 11.26
C ALA A 40 11.01 -1.80 12.45
N ILE A 41 10.38 -0.63 12.26
CA ILE A 41 9.65 0.10 13.30
C ILE A 41 8.15 -0.05 13.09
N THR A 42 7.44 -0.46 14.13
CA THR A 42 5.98 -0.61 14.12
C THR A 42 5.34 0.10 15.32
N ASN A 43 4.12 0.62 15.13
CA ASN A 43 3.32 1.15 16.24
C ASN A 43 2.69 0.02 17.05
N ARG A 44 2.08 -0.97 16.36
CA ARG A 44 1.49 -2.15 16.98
C ARG A 44 2.55 -3.19 17.28
N GLU A 45 2.29 -4.03 18.27
CA GLU A 45 3.13 -5.20 18.52
C GLU A 45 3.07 -6.16 17.32
N VAL A 46 4.24 -6.58 16.88
CA VAL A 46 4.41 -7.55 15.79
C VAL A 46 5.42 -8.59 16.25
N ASN A 47 5.01 -9.85 16.21
CA ASN A 47 5.90 -10.98 16.45
C ASN A 47 6.55 -11.42 15.13
N PHE A 48 7.85 -11.65 15.13
CA PHE A 48 8.56 -12.09 13.93
C PHE A 48 7.97 -13.38 13.35
N SER A 49 7.64 -14.36 14.20
CA SER A 49 7.03 -15.64 13.78
C SER A 49 5.66 -15.49 13.07
N GLU A 50 5.00 -14.36 13.23
CA GLU A 50 3.71 -14.04 12.59
C GLU A 50 3.83 -13.07 11.44
N SER A 51 5.03 -12.52 11.23
CA SER A 51 5.30 -11.50 10.20
C SER A 51 5.25 -12.05 8.77
N CYS A 52 5.40 -13.35 8.58
CA CYS A 52 5.58 -14.01 7.28
C CYS A 52 6.82 -13.51 6.52
N TRP A 53 7.76 -12.84 7.17
CA TRP A 53 9.04 -12.46 6.57
C TRP A 53 9.98 -13.66 6.46
N PRO A 54 10.96 -13.62 5.54
CA PRO A 54 11.98 -14.65 5.45
C PRO A 54 12.76 -14.82 6.76
N GLU A 55 12.99 -16.07 7.16
CA GLU A 55 13.79 -16.39 8.34
C GLU A 55 15.22 -15.81 8.24
N PRO A 56 15.83 -15.41 9.36
CA PRO A 56 17.24 -15.04 9.38
C PRO A 56 18.13 -16.12 8.78
N GLY A 57 19.18 -15.75 8.04
CA GLY A 57 20.05 -16.72 7.39
C GLY A 57 21.34 -16.10 6.86
N VAL A 58 22.24 -16.96 6.43
CA VAL A 58 23.52 -16.54 5.82
C VAL A 58 23.26 -15.72 4.55
N GLY A 59 23.92 -14.58 4.42
CA GLY A 59 23.76 -13.66 3.29
C GLY A 59 22.55 -12.73 3.37
N ARG A 60 21.76 -12.80 4.43
CA ARG A 60 20.67 -11.87 4.71
C ARG A 60 21.08 -10.77 5.67
N PRO A 61 20.51 -9.56 5.54
CA PRO A 61 20.70 -8.50 6.53
C PRO A 61 20.22 -8.91 7.92
N ASN A 62 20.85 -8.37 8.95
CA ASN A 62 20.37 -8.54 10.32
C ASN A 62 19.12 -7.68 10.53
N LEU A 63 18.03 -8.31 10.97
CA LEU A 63 16.76 -7.63 11.25
C LEU A 63 16.63 -7.34 12.74
N GLN A 64 16.43 -6.06 13.10
CA GLN A 64 15.93 -5.63 14.38
C GLN A 64 14.48 -5.18 14.25
N LEU A 65 13.54 -5.86 14.91
CA LEU A 65 12.13 -5.51 14.95
C LEU A 65 11.80 -4.78 16.26
N ILE A 66 11.24 -3.57 16.15
CA ILE A 66 10.89 -2.71 17.27
C ILE A 66 9.43 -2.33 17.17
N SER A 67 8.66 -2.69 18.17
CA SER A 67 7.24 -2.38 18.28
C SER A 67 6.97 -1.30 19.33
N GLY A 68 5.80 -0.65 19.26
CA GLY A 68 5.33 0.30 20.26
C GLY A 68 5.80 1.75 20.05
N ILE A 69 6.35 2.09 18.88
CA ILE A 69 6.73 3.47 18.55
C ILE A 69 5.55 4.18 17.90
N ASP A 70 4.85 5.01 18.66
CA ASP A 70 3.73 5.82 18.18
C ASP A 70 4.19 7.24 17.79
N LEU A 71 4.27 7.53 16.51
CA LEU A 71 4.71 8.81 15.98
C LEU A 71 3.74 9.98 16.23
N ARG A 72 2.51 9.68 16.67
CA ARG A 72 1.52 10.70 17.05
C ARG A 72 1.81 11.33 18.40
N CYS A 73 2.62 10.66 19.23
CA CYS A 73 2.96 11.07 20.59
C CYS A 73 4.29 11.82 20.64
N GLY A 74 4.32 12.94 21.38
CA GLY A 74 5.54 13.71 21.61
C GLY A 74 6.00 14.52 20.40
N ASP A 75 7.27 14.83 20.41
CA ASP A 75 8.01 15.61 19.40
C ASP A 75 9.26 14.86 18.91
N GLY A 76 10.07 15.51 18.08
CA GLY A 76 11.31 14.95 17.55
C GLY A 76 12.31 14.55 18.61
N ASP A 77 12.47 15.33 19.68
CA ASP A 77 13.39 15.03 20.80
C ASP A 77 12.91 13.81 21.59
N THR A 78 11.62 13.71 21.85
CA THR A 78 10.98 12.56 22.50
C THR A 78 11.21 11.30 21.69
N LEU A 79 10.99 11.38 20.38
CA LEU A 79 11.23 10.26 19.46
C LEU A 79 12.71 9.89 19.40
N ALA A 80 13.62 10.88 19.32
CA ALA A 80 15.06 10.64 19.32
C ALA A 80 15.51 9.89 20.59
N ASN A 81 15.01 10.29 21.75
CA ASN A 81 15.30 9.59 23.01
C ASN A 81 14.77 8.14 23.01
N SER A 82 13.60 7.91 22.43
CA SER A 82 13.01 6.57 22.31
C SER A 82 13.82 5.69 21.36
N LEU A 83 14.17 6.21 20.18
CA LEU A 83 14.98 5.49 19.18
C LEU A 83 16.38 5.19 19.72
N LYS A 84 17.04 6.13 20.42
CA LYS A 84 18.36 5.92 21.02
C LYS A 84 18.38 4.80 22.05
N LYS A 85 17.26 4.54 22.71
CA LYS A 85 17.13 3.45 23.70
C LYS A 85 16.79 2.12 23.05
N ALA A 86 16.00 2.13 21.99
CA ALA A 86 15.40 0.94 21.39
C ALA A 86 16.20 0.40 20.20
N VAL A 87 16.86 1.27 19.43
CA VAL A 87 17.57 0.89 18.20
C VAL A 87 19.06 0.73 18.49
N GLU A 88 19.58 -0.47 18.28
CA GLU A 88 21.01 -0.73 18.30
C GLU A 88 21.68 0.01 17.15
N ASP A 89 22.79 0.72 17.46
CA ASP A 89 23.60 1.42 16.46
C ASP A 89 22.79 2.40 15.57
N ILE A 90 21.81 3.10 16.14
CA ILE A 90 20.96 4.07 15.40
C ILE A 90 21.80 5.06 14.57
N HIS A 91 23.01 5.40 15.03
CA HIS A 91 23.94 6.32 14.37
C HIS A 91 24.49 5.77 13.03
N THR A 92 24.35 4.47 12.76
CA THR A 92 24.78 3.83 11.51
C THR A 92 23.70 3.87 10.42
N VAL A 93 22.48 4.33 10.72
CA VAL A 93 21.39 4.43 9.73
C VAL A 93 21.79 5.33 8.57
N THR A 94 21.68 4.79 7.36
CA THR A 94 21.99 5.46 6.09
C THR A 94 20.76 5.71 5.24
N HIS A 95 19.72 4.87 5.34
CA HIS A 95 18.54 4.91 4.49
C HIS A 95 17.27 4.87 5.32
N LEU A 96 16.39 5.84 5.11
CA LEU A 96 15.11 5.97 5.80
C LEU A 96 13.95 5.72 4.82
N PHE A 97 13.16 4.69 5.11
CA PHE A 97 11.90 4.37 4.45
C PHE A 97 10.74 4.81 5.35
N TYR A 98 10.10 5.92 5.01
CA TYR A 98 8.97 6.44 5.79
C TYR A 98 7.64 6.01 5.16
N LEU A 99 7.01 4.97 5.72
CA LEU A 99 5.84 4.30 5.16
C LEU A 99 4.62 4.38 6.10
N VAL A 100 4.57 5.45 6.88
CA VAL A 100 3.51 5.69 7.87
C VAL A 100 2.47 6.64 7.32
N PHE A 101 1.21 6.24 7.48
CA PHE A 101 0.06 7.08 7.23
C PHE A 101 -1.04 6.76 8.24
N THR A 102 -1.70 7.78 8.77
CA THR A 102 -2.91 7.64 9.58
C THR A 102 -4.06 8.39 8.92
N SER A 103 -5.20 7.70 8.79
CA SER A 103 -6.41 8.33 8.27
C SER A 103 -7.24 8.87 9.43
N VAL A 104 -7.68 10.13 9.30
CA VAL A 104 -8.65 10.77 10.19
C VAL A 104 -9.79 11.35 9.37
N PRO A 105 -11.01 11.49 9.94
CA PRO A 105 -12.18 11.94 9.18
C PRO A 105 -12.03 13.36 8.60
N ASP A 106 -11.42 14.28 9.34
CA ASP A 106 -11.16 15.65 8.87
C ASP A 106 -9.87 15.70 8.05
N GLU A 107 -9.94 16.18 6.83
CA GLU A 107 -8.83 16.21 5.87
C GLU A 107 -7.71 17.15 6.29
N ILE A 108 -8.02 18.27 6.90
CA ILE A 108 -7.01 19.23 7.36
C ILE A 108 -6.29 18.68 8.58
N GLU A 109 -7.01 18.04 9.51
CA GLU A 109 -6.43 17.35 10.65
C GLU A 109 -5.56 16.16 10.20
N GLU A 110 -5.99 15.42 9.15
CA GLU A 110 -5.20 14.34 8.55
C GLU A 110 -3.86 14.86 8.03
N VAL A 111 -3.87 15.97 7.29
CA VAL A 111 -2.64 16.60 6.78
C VAL A 111 -1.75 17.05 7.93
N ALA A 112 -2.30 17.76 8.92
CA ALA A 112 -1.54 18.26 10.06
C ALA A 112 -0.91 17.11 10.88
N THR A 113 -1.67 16.04 11.12
CA THR A 113 -1.21 14.88 11.89
C THR A 113 -0.11 14.13 11.17
N ASN A 114 -0.30 13.81 9.87
CA ASN A 114 0.71 13.07 9.10
C ASN A 114 1.99 13.89 8.86
N ARG A 115 1.86 15.21 8.61
CA ARG A 115 3.00 16.11 8.51
C ARG A 115 3.81 16.16 9.81
N ARG A 116 3.15 16.26 10.98
CA ARG A 116 3.81 16.25 12.28
C ARG A 116 4.54 14.94 12.54
N MET A 117 3.94 13.78 12.20
CA MET A 117 4.61 12.49 12.35
C MET A 117 5.89 12.40 11.51
N LEU A 118 5.86 12.87 10.25
CA LEU A 118 7.07 12.93 9.42
C LEU A 118 8.10 13.89 10.01
N GLN A 119 7.67 15.10 10.46
CA GLN A 119 8.56 16.07 11.09
C GLN A 119 9.30 15.45 12.28
N ASN A 120 8.60 14.77 13.19
CA ASN A 120 9.20 14.11 14.35
C ASN A 120 10.27 13.10 13.93
N VAL A 121 10.00 12.31 12.87
CA VAL A 121 10.97 11.33 12.36
C VAL A 121 12.21 12.01 11.78
N ILE A 122 12.03 13.04 10.97
CA ILE A 122 13.15 13.78 10.35
C ILE A 122 13.99 14.49 11.40
N ASP A 123 13.36 15.14 12.39
CA ASP A 123 14.08 15.82 13.48
C ASP A 123 14.90 14.82 14.31
N ALA A 124 14.31 13.69 14.68
CA ALA A 124 15.01 12.64 15.41
C ALA A 124 16.22 12.09 14.62
N HIS A 125 16.05 11.86 13.29
CA HIS A 125 17.15 11.35 12.45
C HIS A 125 18.25 12.39 12.24
N ASN A 126 17.90 13.65 12.07
CA ASN A 126 18.89 14.75 11.98
C ASN A 126 19.76 14.88 13.27
N LEU A 127 19.22 14.45 14.42
CA LEU A 127 19.97 14.43 15.69
C LEU A 127 20.83 13.17 15.84
N LEU A 128 20.35 12.01 15.37
CA LEU A 128 20.95 10.71 15.68
C LEU A 128 21.77 10.11 14.53
N CYS A 129 21.40 10.39 13.28
CA CYS A 129 21.88 9.67 12.09
C CYS A 129 22.72 10.59 11.20
N LEU A 130 23.95 10.87 11.59
CA LEU A 130 24.85 11.75 10.84
C LEU A 130 25.24 11.18 9.47
N ASN A 131 25.07 9.88 9.26
CA ASN A 131 25.37 9.16 8.03
C ASN A 131 24.14 8.96 7.14
N LEU A 132 23.00 9.61 7.44
CA LEU A 132 21.80 9.52 6.59
C LEU A 132 22.15 10.01 5.19
N GLN A 133 21.76 9.26 4.17
CA GLN A 133 22.03 9.51 2.75
C GLN A 133 20.73 9.71 1.97
N PHE A 134 19.69 8.94 2.29
CA PHE A 134 18.46 8.96 1.52
C PHE A 134 17.20 8.78 2.37
N VAL A 135 16.16 9.53 2.00
CA VAL A 135 14.81 9.39 2.55
C VAL A 135 13.84 9.10 1.41
N VAL A 136 13.01 8.08 1.54
CA VAL A 136 11.95 7.79 0.56
C VAL A 136 10.61 7.64 1.27
N PHE A 137 9.55 8.19 0.65
CA PHE A 137 8.18 8.03 1.14
C PHE A 137 7.21 7.77 -0.02
N PRO A 138 6.07 7.07 0.23
CA PRO A 138 5.05 6.87 -0.77
C PRO A 138 4.13 8.08 -0.87
N GLY A 139 3.91 8.53 -2.10
CA GLY A 139 2.78 9.35 -2.47
C GLY A 139 1.56 8.50 -2.85
N GLY A 140 0.79 8.99 -3.79
CA GLY A 140 -0.35 8.29 -4.36
C GLY A 140 -1.17 9.18 -5.28
N THR A 141 -2.05 8.60 -6.08
CA THR A 141 -2.88 9.31 -7.05
C THR A 141 -3.87 10.29 -6.43
N ARG A 142 -4.11 10.22 -5.11
CA ARG A 142 -4.75 11.32 -4.38
C ARG A 142 -3.98 12.64 -4.56
N GLY A 143 -2.66 12.58 -4.73
CA GLY A 143 -1.80 13.73 -5.10
C GLY A 143 -2.02 14.24 -6.54
N TYR A 144 -2.84 13.60 -7.32
CA TYR A 144 -3.31 14.05 -8.63
C TYR A 144 -4.80 14.44 -8.64
N GLY A 145 -5.44 14.52 -7.49
CA GLY A 145 -6.81 15.01 -7.39
C GLY A 145 -7.89 13.97 -7.67
N ILE A 146 -7.62 12.67 -7.52
CA ILE A 146 -8.64 11.63 -7.75
C ILE A 146 -9.81 11.63 -6.74
N TYR A 147 -9.70 12.41 -5.66
CA TYR A 147 -10.81 12.59 -4.71
C TYR A 147 -11.79 13.70 -5.15
N SER A 148 -11.48 14.42 -6.23
CA SER A 148 -12.45 15.26 -6.92
C SER A 148 -13.29 14.42 -7.89
N PRO A 149 -14.61 14.65 -8.00
CA PRO A 149 -15.45 13.94 -8.96
C PRO A 149 -14.90 14.07 -10.39
N GLY A 150 -14.63 12.95 -11.05
CA GLY A 150 -14.05 12.91 -12.40
C GLY A 150 -12.54 13.17 -12.48
N GLY A 151 -11.88 13.37 -11.33
CA GLY A 151 -10.47 13.73 -11.26
C GLY A 151 -10.18 15.20 -11.60
N VAL A 152 -8.95 15.65 -11.31
CA VAL A 152 -8.51 17.03 -11.62
C VAL A 152 -7.81 17.12 -12.98
N PHE A 153 -7.08 16.09 -13.36
CA PHE A 153 -6.24 16.09 -14.57
C PHE A 153 -6.68 15.04 -15.58
N THR A 154 -6.37 15.28 -16.84
CA THR A 154 -6.58 14.32 -17.92
C THR A 154 -5.40 13.34 -17.96
N PRO A 155 -5.63 12.01 -17.87
CA PRO A 155 -4.58 11.02 -17.96
C PRO A 155 -4.01 10.88 -19.41
N PRO A 156 -2.78 10.29 -19.56
CA PRO A 156 -1.99 9.70 -18.49
C PRO A 156 -1.44 10.75 -17.53
N LEU A 157 -1.51 10.45 -16.20
CA LEU A 157 -1.05 11.37 -15.16
C LEU A 157 0.49 11.40 -15.13
N THR A 158 1.05 12.58 -15.26
CA THR A 158 2.51 12.82 -15.22
C THR A 158 2.90 13.45 -13.87
N GLU A 159 4.15 13.27 -13.49
CA GLU A 159 4.67 13.73 -12.18
C GLU A 159 4.56 15.25 -12.00
N ASP A 160 4.70 16.01 -13.08
CA ASP A 160 4.58 17.48 -13.04
C ASP A 160 3.17 17.95 -12.65
N MET A 161 2.15 17.16 -12.92
CA MET A 161 0.76 17.49 -12.54
C MET A 161 0.59 17.58 -11.02
N ALA A 162 1.32 16.77 -10.25
CA ALA A 162 1.25 16.80 -8.80
C ALA A 162 1.66 18.15 -8.17
N ASN A 163 2.41 18.96 -8.90
CA ASN A 163 2.81 20.30 -8.48
C ASN A 163 1.77 21.37 -8.85
N ASN A 164 0.78 21.02 -9.65
CA ASN A 164 -0.23 21.93 -10.19
C ASN A 164 -1.64 21.65 -9.64
N LEU A 165 -1.75 21.03 -8.47
CA LEU A 165 -3.03 20.83 -7.79
C LEU A 165 -3.72 22.16 -7.50
N PRO A 166 -5.05 22.28 -7.64
CA PRO A 166 -5.80 23.41 -7.16
C PRO A 166 -5.52 23.67 -5.68
N SER A 167 -5.29 24.92 -5.31
CA SER A 167 -4.81 25.29 -3.96
C SER A 167 -5.71 24.78 -2.82
N ASP A 168 -7.03 24.79 -3.01
CA ASP A 168 -7.96 24.32 -2.00
C ASP A 168 -7.93 22.80 -1.85
N TYR A 169 -7.75 22.06 -2.96
CA TYR A 169 -7.55 20.63 -2.91
C TYR A 169 -6.17 20.25 -2.31
N ALA A 170 -5.11 20.97 -2.68
CA ALA A 170 -3.75 20.70 -2.18
C ALA A 170 -3.64 20.75 -0.65
N LYS A 171 -4.47 21.57 0.02
CA LYS A 171 -4.53 21.66 1.49
C LYS A 171 -5.13 20.41 2.14
N THR A 172 -5.91 19.62 1.41
CA THR A 172 -6.57 18.39 1.90
C THR A 172 -5.74 17.13 1.67
N VAL A 173 -4.53 17.27 1.14
CA VAL A 173 -3.65 16.16 0.75
C VAL A 173 -2.28 16.32 1.40
N VAL A 174 -1.80 15.28 2.08
CA VAL A 174 -0.54 15.34 2.84
C VAL A 174 0.71 15.47 1.98
N TYR A 175 0.71 14.98 0.73
CA TYR A 175 1.93 14.89 -0.09
C TYR A 175 2.60 16.24 -0.39
N PRO A 176 1.88 17.32 -0.77
CA PRO A 176 2.49 18.65 -0.93
C PRO A 176 3.16 19.14 0.37
N ALA A 177 2.51 18.93 1.53
CA ALA A 177 3.05 19.33 2.82
C ALA A 177 4.31 18.53 3.22
N ASN A 178 4.35 17.23 2.88
CA ASN A 178 5.54 16.40 3.09
C ASN A 178 6.69 16.82 2.18
N ARG A 179 6.42 17.14 0.91
CA ARG A 179 7.44 17.64 -0.03
C ARG A 179 8.07 18.94 0.47
N GLU A 180 7.24 19.89 0.91
CA GLU A 180 7.70 21.16 1.50
C GLU A 180 8.60 20.90 2.72
N LEU A 181 8.16 20.04 3.63
CA LEU A 181 8.90 19.68 4.84
C LEU A 181 10.27 19.08 4.48
N LEU A 182 10.32 18.10 3.59
CA LEU A 182 11.55 17.42 3.22
C LEU A 182 12.51 18.32 2.45
N ASN A 183 12.01 19.23 1.60
CA ASN A 183 12.84 20.24 0.93
C ASN A 183 13.55 21.11 1.96
N VAL A 184 12.83 21.68 2.92
CA VAL A 184 13.41 22.52 3.96
C VAL A 184 14.38 21.73 4.84
N ALA A 185 14.00 20.52 5.24
CA ALA A 185 14.79 19.71 6.17
C ALA A 185 16.07 19.14 5.55
N SER A 186 16.12 18.95 4.24
CA SER A 186 17.31 18.45 3.53
C SER A 186 18.28 19.55 3.11
N GLU A 187 17.89 20.82 3.19
CA GLU A 187 18.73 21.94 2.78
C GLU A 187 20.04 22.00 3.60
N GLY A 188 21.18 21.97 2.91
CA GLY A 188 22.51 21.96 3.53
C GLY A 188 22.88 20.65 4.26
N ARG A 189 22.13 19.58 4.07
CA ARG A 189 22.40 18.25 4.62
C ARG A 189 23.07 17.32 3.61
N ASN A 190 23.59 16.21 4.10
CA ASN A 190 24.24 15.18 3.27
C ASN A 190 23.24 14.13 2.75
N TRP A 191 21.95 14.30 2.99
CA TRP A 191 20.91 13.39 2.52
C TRP A 191 19.95 14.08 1.55
N THR A 192 19.40 13.28 0.69
CA THR A 192 18.37 13.68 -0.28
C THR A 192 17.14 12.79 -0.19
N TRP A 193 16.11 13.03 -1.01
CA TRP A 193 14.88 12.29 -0.91
C TRP A 193 14.13 12.18 -2.25
N CYS A 194 13.19 11.23 -2.32
CA CYS A 194 12.21 11.16 -3.40
C CYS A 194 10.83 10.70 -2.89
N GLU A 195 9.81 10.95 -3.70
CA GLU A 195 8.43 10.46 -3.53
C GLU A 195 8.13 9.39 -4.59
N VAL A 196 7.55 8.26 -4.17
CA VAL A 196 7.11 7.19 -5.05
C VAL A 196 5.59 7.13 -5.08
N CYS A 197 4.98 7.35 -6.25
CA CYS A 197 3.56 7.57 -6.41
C CYS A 197 2.86 6.40 -7.13
N PRO A 198 2.32 5.40 -6.41
CA PRO A 198 1.45 4.38 -6.96
C PRO A 198 0.01 4.86 -7.12
N ASP A 199 -0.78 4.18 -7.97
CA ASP A 199 -2.23 4.26 -7.97
C ASP A 199 -2.83 3.20 -7.02
N ALA A 200 -3.39 2.13 -7.53
CA ALA A 200 -3.90 1.03 -6.70
C ALA A 200 -2.74 0.13 -6.23
N ILE A 201 -2.54 0.05 -4.92
CA ILE A 201 -1.49 -0.77 -4.32
C ILE A 201 -2.01 -2.18 -4.09
N ILE A 202 -1.39 -3.16 -4.73
CA ILE A 202 -1.76 -4.57 -4.64
C ILE A 202 -0.66 -5.34 -3.90
N GLY A 203 -0.99 -5.93 -2.76
CA GLY A 203 0.03 -6.60 -1.97
C GLY A 203 -0.52 -7.26 -0.70
N PHE A 204 0.40 -7.85 0.03
CA PHE A 204 0.16 -8.62 1.25
C PHE A 204 0.73 -7.92 2.47
N THR A 205 0.04 -8.05 3.58
CA THR A 205 0.55 -7.90 4.94
C THR A 205 -0.26 -8.79 5.88
N PRO A 206 0.37 -9.53 6.82
CA PRO A 206 -0.35 -10.42 7.72
C PRO A 206 -1.17 -9.68 8.78
N ASN A 207 -0.93 -8.38 8.96
CA ASN A 207 -1.56 -7.57 10.00
C ASN A 207 -2.87 -6.91 9.53
N GLY A 208 -3.29 -7.18 8.29
CA GLY A 208 -4.38 -6.45 7.66
C GLY A 208 -4.03 -4.99 7.38
N SER A 209 -4.78 -4.37 6.49
CA SER A 209 -4.65 -2.95 6.19
C SER A 209 -5.98 -2.44 5.63
N GLN A 210 -6.46 -1.32 6.15
CA GLN A 210 -7.67 -0.66 5.64
C GLN A 210 -7.52 -0.14 4.18
N PHE A 211 -6.31 -0.18 3.64
CA PHE A 211 -6.00 0.21 2.25
C PHE A 211 -5.72 -1.00 1.35
N SER A 212 -5.83 -2.23 1.86
CA SER A 212 -5.58 -3.44 1.06
C SER A 212 -6.81 -3.86 0.27
N LEU A 213 -6.92 -3.37 -0.96
CA LEU A 213 -7.99 -3.77 -1.88
C LEU A 213 -7.92 -5.28 -2.18
N ALA A 214 -6.72 -5.85 -2.26
CA ALA A 214 -6.53 -7.28 -2.48
C ALA A 214 -7.12 -8.12 -1.34
N LEU A 215 -6.86 -7.78 -0.07
CA LEU A 215 -7.45 -8.48 1.07
C LEU A 215 -8.97 -8.29 1.13
N HIS A 216 -9.44 -7.08 0.86
CA HIS A 216 -10.85 -6.74 0.86
C HIS A 216 -11.65 -7.63 -0.10
N TRP A 217 -11.20 -7.76 -1.34
CA TRP A 217 -11.84 -8.62 -2.31
C TRP A 217 -11.56 -10.10 -2.09
N ALA A 218 -10.39 -10.47 -1.57
CA ALA A 218 -10.10 -11.86 -1.23
C ALA A 218 -11.02 -12.42 -0.13
N GLN A 219 -11.27 -11.66 0.92
CA GLN A 219 -12.21 -12.03 1.98
C GLN A 219 -13.63 -12.17 1.44
N TYR A 220 -14.08 -11.21 0.65
CA TYR A 220 -15.39 -11.28 -0.01
C TYR A 220 -15.53 -12.51 -0.90
N LEU A 221 -14.60 -12.71 -1.84
CA LEU A 221 -14.66 -13.82 -2.79
C LEU A 221 -14.53 -15.19 -2.11
N SER A 222 -13.71 -15.30 -1.07
CA SER A 222 -13.59 -16.57 -0.32
C SER A 222 -14.87 -16.95 0.42
N LEU A 223 -15.51 -15.99 1.09
CA LEU A 223 -16.81 -16.20 1.76
C LEU A 223 -17.93 -16.43 0.74
N TYR A 224 -17.92 -15.68 -0.37
CA TYR A 224 -18.91 -15.86 -1.44
C TYR A 224 -18.83 -17.27 -2.03
N ALA A 225 -17.59 -17.73 -2.34
CA ALA A 225 -17.37 -19.08 -2.83
C ALA A 225 -17.86 -20.14 -1.82
N HIS A 226 -17.50 -19.98 -0.54
CA HIS A 226 -17.94 -20.89 0.52
C HIS A 226 -19.47 -20.97 0.64
N ASN A 227 -20.14 -19.82 0.71
CA ASN A 227 -21.60 -19.73 0.86
C ASN A 227 -22.38 -20.32 -0.33
N HIS A 228 -21.75 -20.34 -1.50
CA HIS A 228 -22.34 -20.94 -2.70
C HIS A 228 -21.85 -22.37 -2.99
N GLY A 229 -21.17 -23.00 -2.03
CA GLY A 229 -20.71 -24.38 -2.15
C GLY A 229 -19.61 -24.57 -3.19
N VAL A 230 -18.76 -23.56 -3.38
CA VAL A 230 -17.56 -23.60 -4.23
C VAL A 230 -16.34 -23.61 -3.32
N GLY A 231 -15.43 -24.55 -3.53
CA GLY A 231 -14.20 -24.60 -2.73
C GLY A 231 -13.54 -25.98 -2.79
N PRO A 232 -12.32 -26.12 -2.23
CA PRO A 232 -11.56 -27.37 -2.30
C PRO A 232 -12.27 -28.55 -1.63
N THR A 233 -13.19 -28.30 -0.69
CA THR A 233 -13.97 -29.31 0.05
C THR A 233 -15.40 -29.46 -0.47
N ALA A 234 -15.82 -28.67 -1.45
CA ALA A 234 -17.17 -28.79 -2.02
C ALA A 234 -17.24 -30.01 -2.94
N HIS A 235 -18.09 -30.99 -2.58
CA HIS A 235 -18.49 -32.05 -3.50
C HIS A 235 -19.24 -31.38 -4.67
N ARG A 236 -18.56 -31.11 -5.77
CA ARG A 236 -19.12 -30.49 -6.98
C ARG A 236 -20.24 -31.40 -7.53
N THR A 237 -21.48 -31.01 -7.28
CA THR A 237 -22.68 -31.57 -7.92
C THR A 237 -23.32 -30.59 -8.91
N ARG A 238 -22.77 -29.35 -9.07
CA ARG A 238 -23.34 -28.35 -9.95
C ARG A 238 -22.66 -28.36 -11.31
N SER A 239 -23.45 -28.39 -12.37
CA SER A 239 -23.03 -28.36 -13.78
C SER A 239 -22.75 -26.95 -14.30
N SER A 240 -23.05 -25.89 -13.54
CA SER A 240 -22.82 -24.49 -13.91
C SER A 240 -21.86 -23.78 -12.93
N ALA A 241 -20.96 -22.97 -13.45
CA ALA A 241 -20.12 -22.11 -12.62
C ALA A 241 -20.98 -21.11 -11.83
N VAL A 242 -20.61 -20.84 -10.57
CA VAL A 242 -21.26 -19.83 -9.75
C VAL A 242 -20.75 -18.46 -10.16
N GLU A 243 -21.66 -17.62 -10.64
CA GLU A 243 -21.34 -16.24 -11.04
C GLU A 243 -21.20 -15.34 -9.83
N VAL A 244 -20.21 -14.43 -9.88
CA VAL A 244 -20.04 -13.32 -8.94
C VAL A 244 -19.90 -12.02 -9.73
N PRO A 245 -20.84 -11.07 -9.56
CA PRO A 245 -20.77 -9.80 -10.27
C PRO A 245 -19.67 -8.90 -9.72
N PHE A 246 -19.12 -8.06 -10.61
CA PHE A 246 -18.17 -7.03 -10.18
C PHE A 246 -18.85 -6.07 -9.18
N PRO A 247 -18.19 -5.78 -8.04
CA PRO A 247 -18.77 -4.93 -6.99
C PRO A 247 -18.59 -3.43 -7.34
N GLY A 248 -19.31 -2.98 -8.36
CA GLY A 248 -19.24 -1.62 -8.86
C GLY A 248 -20.30 -1.35 -9.91
N ASN A 249 -20.11 -0.28 -10.68
CA ASN A 249 -20.91 0.03 -11.85
C ASN A 249 -20.09 -0.15 -13.14
N ALA A 250 -20.74 -0.01 -14.30
CA ALA A 250 -20.10 -0.21 -15.60
C ALA A 250 -18.94 0.79 -15.85
N ALA A 251 -19.07 2.03 -15.41
CA ALA A 251 -18.00 3.03 -15.56
C ALA A 251 -16.79 2.67 -14.68
N GLY A 252 -17.02 2.24 -13.43
CA GLY A 252 -15.95 1.77 -12.54
C GLY A 252 -15.25 0.50 -13.04
N ALA A 253 -16.02 -0.44 -13.64
CA ALA A 253 -15.47 -1.64 -14.24
C ALA A 253 -14.55 -1.33 -15.45
N ASN A 254 -14.87 -0.30 -16.23
CA ASN A 254 -14.21 0.00 -17.51
C ASN A 254 -13.19 1.15 -17.42
N SER A 255 -13.08 1.85 -16.30
CA SER A 255 -12.10 2.94 -16.14
C SER A 255 -10.66 2.41 -16.13
N LEU A 256 -9.78 3.11 -16.86
CA LEU A 256 -8.36 2.77 -16.93
C LEU A 256 -7.62 3.19 -15.67
N PHE A 257 -6.78 2.30 -15.12
CA PHE A 257 -5.94 2.56 -13.98
C PHE A 257 -4.60 1.82 -14.07
N SER A 258 -3.67 2.16 -13.18
CA SER A 258 -2.31 1.61 -13.15
C SER A 258 -2.04 0.91 -11.82
N PRO A 259 -2.37 -0.38 -11.66
CA PRO A 259 -2.05 -1.11 -10.43
C PRO A 259 -0.54 -1.26 -10.26
N ALA A 260 -0.10 -1.22 -9.01
CA ALA A 260 1.28 -1.45 -8.63
C ALA A 260 1.36 -2.50 -7.52
N SER A 261 2.11 -3.57 -7.75
CA SER A 261 2.39 -4.54 -6.69
C SER A 261 3.27 -3.92 -5.60
N ALA A 262 2.96 -4.20 -4.35
CA ALA A 262 3.74 -3.71 -3.22
C ALA A 262 5.21 -4.15 -3.32
N THR A 263 5.47 -5.32 -3.90
CA THR A 263 6.82 -5.81 -4.20
C THR A 263 7.55 -4.90 -5.18
N LYS A 264 6.91 -4.50 -6.29
CA LYS A 264 7.52 -3.57 -7.27
C LYS A 264 7.73 -2.19 -6.68
N ILE A 265 6.77 -1.68 -5.91
CA ILE A 265 6.92 -0.42 -5.17
C ILE A 265 8.14 -0.50 -4.25
N ALA A 266 8.26 -1.56 -3.45
CA ALA A 266 9.38 -1.77 -2.54
C ALA A 266 10.72 -1.83 -3.26
N ARG A 267 10.81 -2.58 -4.36
CA ARG A 267 12.02 -2.67 -5.19
C ARG A 267 12.42 -1.32 -5.76
N PHE A 268 11.45 -0.57 -6.28
CA PHE A 268 11.75 0.76 -6.79
C PHE A 268 12.19 1.72 -5.68
N MET A 269 11.57 1.69 -4.50
CA MET A 269 12.02 2.50 -3.36
C MET A 269 13.46 2.17 -2.95
N ILE A 270 13.83 0.89 -2.94
CA ILE A 270 15.20 0.45 -2.67
C ILE A 270 16.13 0.92 -3.80
N TYR A 271 15.77 0.70 -5.06
CA TYR A 271 16.52 1.17 -6.21
C TYR A 271 16.78 2.68 -6.14
N ALA A 272 15.72 3.47 -5.92
CA ALA A 272 15.83 4.93 -5.84
C ALA A 272 16.76 5.38 -4.71
N SER A 273 16.73 4.67 -3.58
CA SER A 273 17.58 5.01 -2.43
C SER A 273 19.07 4.73 -2.68
N LEU A 274 19.38 3.81 -3.59
CA LEU A 274 20.76 3.45 -4.00
C LEU A 274 21.27 4.30 -5.18
N HIS A 275 20.38 5.03 -5.86
CA HIS A 275 20.71 5.88 -7.03
C HIS A 275 20.35 7.34 -6.72
N SER A 276 20.91 7.86 -5.63
CA SER A 276 20.59 9.20 -5.11
C SER A 276 20.92 10.33 -6.09
N ASP A 277 21.89 10.15 -6.97
CA ASP A 277 22.31 11.07 -8.03
C ASP A 277 21.22 11.29 -9.10
N ILE A 278 20.45 10.26 -9.44
CA ILE A 278 19.38 10.32 -10.45
C ILE A 278 17.97 10.34 -9.86
N CYS A 279 17.78 9.81 -8.63
CA CYS A 279 16.46 9.72 -8.00
C CYS A 279 16.25 10.72 -6.87
N GLY A 280 17.31 11.36 -6.36
CA GLY A 280 17.25 12.34 -5.28
C GLY A 280 16.73 13.70 -5.72
N GLY A 281 16.99 14.73 -4.88
CA GLY A 281 16.61 16.12 -5.18
C GLY A 281 15.12 16.39 -5.10
N GLY A 282 14.38 15.63 -4.33
CA GLY A 282 12.93 15.82 -4.15
C GLY A 282 12.10 15.39 -5.36
N GLN A 283 12.62 14.47 -6.16
CA GLN A 283 11.89 14.00 -7.33
C GLN A 283 10.70 13.11 -6.95
N LEU A 284 9.63 13.21 -7.74
CA LEU A 284 8.49 12.33 -7.70
C LEU A 284 8.56 11.34 -8.87
N PHE A 285 8.23 10.06 -8.60
CA PHE A 285 8.19 9.00 -9.60
C PHE A 285 6.86 8.26 -9.54
N ASN A 286 6.18 8.17 -10.65
CA ASN A 286 5.05 7.26 -10.82
C ASN A 286 5.55 5.82 -10.89
N ILE A 287 4.79 4.90 -10.28
CA ILE A 287 5.09 3.47 -10.28
C ILE A 287 3.84 2.63 -10.60
N ALA A 288 3.97 1.68 -11.49
CA ALA A 288 2.94 0.67 -11.79
C ALA A 288 3.59 -0.64 -12.26
N ASP A 289 2.85 -1.72 -12.28
CA ASP A 289 3.35 -3.04 -12.66
C ASP A 289 3.79 -3.09 -14.14
N ARG A 290 3.13 -2.32 -14.99
CA ARG A 290 3.48 -2.13 -16.41
C ARG A 290 2.97 -0.79 -16.93
N GLU A 291 3.47 -0.39 -18.09
CA GLU A 291 3.05 0.85 -18.74
C GLU A 291 1.59 0.79 -19.24
N THR A 292 1.20 -0.34 -19.85
CA THR A 292 -0.17 -0.49 -20.34
C THR A 292 -1.13 -0.58 -19.16
N PRO A 293 -2.08 0.36 -19.05
CA PRO A 293 -3.08 0.32 -17.98
C PRO A 293 -4.00 -0.88 -18.13
N CYS A 294 -4.81 -1.14 -17.12
CA CYS A 294 -5.87 -2.15 -17.18
C CYS A 294 -7.17 -1.61 -16.60
N THR A 295 -8.23 -2.40 -16.72
CA THR A 295 -9.54 -2.14 -16.13
C THR A 295 -9.87 -3.22 -15.09
N TYR A 296 -10.76 -2.92 -14.17
CA TYR A 296 -11.27 -3.97 -13.28
C TYR A 296 -12.09 -5.02 -14.01
N GLY A 297 -12.76 -4.63 -15.12
CA GLY A 297 -13.50 -5.57 -15.98
C GLY A 297 -12.61 -6.65 -16.60
N GLU A 298 -11.35 -6.31 -16.93
CA GLU A 298 -10.35 -7.28 -17.41
C GLU A 298 -9.80 -8.18 -16.29
N LEU A 299 -9.65 -7.63 -15.08
CA LEU A 299 -9.08 -8.37 -13.95
C LEU A 299 -10.11 -9.25 -13.24
N TRP A 300 -11.35 -8.79 -13.09
CA TRP A 300 -12.36 -9.43 -12.24
C TRP A 300 -12.64 -10.91 -12.57
N PRO A 301 -12.77 -11.33 -13.85
CA PRO A 301 -12.93 -12.73 -14.17
C PRO A 301 -11.78 -13.62 -13.66
N GLN A 302 -10.55 -13.12 -13.72
CA GLN A 302 -9.36 -13.86 -13.28
C GLN A 302 -9.27 -13.91 -11.76
N LEU A 303 -9.61 -12.81 -11.06
CA LEU A 303 -9.66 -12.76 -9.59
C LEU A 303 -10.71 -13.72 -9.04
N ALA A 304 -11.91 -13.71 -9.60
CA ALA A 304 -13.01 -14.63 -9.23
C ALA A 304 -12.64 -16.09 -9.50
N SER A 305 -12.00 -16.36 -10.64
CA SER A 305 -11.60 -17.70 -11.05
C SER A 305 -10.64 -18.37 -10.06
N TRP A 306 -9.77 -17.60 -9.38
CA TRP A 306 -8.87 -18.14 -8.36
C TRP A 306 -9.64 -18.78 -7.19
N PHE A 307 -10.84 -18.29 -6.90
CA PHE A 307 -11.75 -18.85 -5.89
C PHE A 307 -12.74 -19.90 -6.47
N GLY A 308 -12.61 -20.25 -7.75
CA GLY A 308 -13.49 -21.20 -8.45
C GLY A 308 -14.83 -20.59 -8.87
N LEU A 309 -14.94 -19.27 -8.88
CA LEU A 309 -16.10 -18.50 -9.31
C LEU A 309 -15.98 -18.05 -10.76
N SER A 310 -17.11 -17.68 -11.37
CA SER A 310 -17.16 -17.01 -12.66
C SER A 310 -17.40 -15.50 -12.46
N GLY A 311 -16.37 -14.66 -12.60
CA GLY A 311 -16.51 -13.23 -12.51
C GLY A 311 -17.28 -12.69 -13.71
N VAL A 312 -18.38 -11.96 -13.46
CA VAL A 312 -19.20 -11.31 -14.49
C VAL A 312 -19.22 -9.81 -14.30
N GLY A 313 -19.66 -9.07 -15.31
CA GLY A 313 -19.80 -7.62 -15.23
C GLY A 313 -20.72 -7.17 -14.10
N PRO A 314 -20.75 -5.85 -13.80
CA PRO A 314 -21.67 -5.33 -12.80
C PRO A 314 -23.13 -5.49 -13.24
N PRO A 315 -24.10 -5.52 -12.28
CA PRO A 315 -25.51 -5.59 -12.63
C PRO A 315 -25.95 -4.39 -13.49
N GLU A 316 -26.89 -4.63 -14.42
CA GLU A 316 -27.38 -3.58 -15.36
C GLU A 316 -28.01 -2.38 -14.63
N ASP A 317 -28.63 -2.59 -13.48
CA ASP A 317 -29.29 -1.55 -12.65
C ASP A 317 -28.28 -0.84 -11.71
N SER A 318 -27.00 -1.18 -11.74
CA SER A 318 -25.97 -0.58 -10.89
C SER A 318 -25.52 0.79 -11.41
N GLN A 319 -26.46 1.75 -11.42
CA GLN A 319 -26.19 3.15 -11.83
C GLN A 319 -25.70 4.03 -10.65
N ALA A 320 -25.52 3.41 -9.48
CA ALA A 320 -25.13 4.11 -8.29
C ALA A 320 -23.72 4.73 -8.44
N GLN A 321 -23.58 5.99 -8.06
CA GLN A 321 -22.28 6.66 -7.89
C GLN A 321 -22.07 6.89 -6.41
N ALA A 322 -20.87 6.58 -5.92
CA ALA A 322 -20.45 6.98 -4.58
C ALA A 322 -20.14 8.48 -4.56
N ASN A 323 -20.51 9.16 -3.49
CA ASN A 323 -20.26 10.59 -3.35
C ASN A 323 -18.82 10.90 -2.93
N THR A 324 -18.11 9.93 -2.36
CA THR A 324 -16.74 10.07 -1.88
C THR A 324 -16.11 8.73 -1.56
N LEU A 325 -14.80 8.58 -1.79
CA LEU A 325 -14.02 7.43 -1.33
C LEU A 325 -13.94 7.32 0.20
N ARG A 326 -14.05 8.46 0.91
CA ARG A 326 -13.91 8.49 2.39
C ARG A 326 -15.14 8.00 3.12
N ALA A 327 -16.33 8.27 2.61
CA ALA A 327 -17.56 8.01 3.35
C ALA A 327 -17.93 6.51 3.37
N GLY A 328 -17.44 5.70 2.45
CA GLY A 328 -17.81 4.28 2.34
C GLY A 328 -19.32 4.05 2.22
N GLU A 329 -20.08 5.13 2.00
CA GLU A 329 -21.52 5.08 1.84
C GLU A 329 -21.85 4.77 0.38
N LEU A 330 -22.33 3.56 0.17
CA LEU A 330 -22.95 3.21 -1.09
C LEU A 330 -24.39 3.73 -1.14
N PRO A 331 -24.89 4.10 -2.33
CA PRO A 331 -26.28 4.39 -2.50
C PRO A 331 -27.16 3.23 -2.02
N LYS A 332 -28.18 3.53 -1.24
CA LYS A 332 -29.06 2.54 -0.55
C LYS A 332 -29.87 1.59 -1.47
N ASN A 333 -29.71 1.71 -2.79
CA ASN A 333 -30.49 0.94 -3.77
C ASN A 333 -29.70 -0.18 -4.46
N THR A 334 -28.53 -0.57 -3.96
CA THR A 334 -27.82 -1.71 -4.51
C THR A 334 -28.48 -3.02 -4.03
N ARG A 335 -28.91 -3.87 -4.97
CA ARG A 335 -29.47 -5.21 -4.68
C ARG A 335 -28.42 -6.23 -4.20
N ILE A 336 -27.16 -5.84 -4.22
CA ILE A 336 -26.02 -6.67 -3.88
C ILE A 336 -25.30 -6.01 -2.73
N LEU A 337 -24.98 -6.76 -1.68
CA LEU A 337 -24.15 -6.30 -0.58
C LEU A 337 -22.75 -5.91 -1.13
N ALA A 338 -22.26 -4.79 -0.70
CA ALA A 338 -20.88 -4.42 -0.96
C ALA A 338 -19.91 -5.44 -0.32
N PRO A 339 -18.70 -5.62 -0.84
CA PRO A 339 -17.75 -6.59 -0.32
C PRO A 339 -17.54 -6.51 1.19
N GLY A 340 -17.37 -5.30 1.75
CA GLY A 340 -17.20 -5.11 3.19
C GLY A 340 -18.47 -5.40 3.99
N GLU A 341 -19.66 -5.08 3.45
CA GLU A 341 -20.94 -5.45 4.06
C GLU A 341 -21.13 -6.96 4.07
N TYR A 342 -20.81 -7.63 2.96
CA TYR A 342 -20.87 -9.08 2.84
C TYR A 342 -19.93 -9.75 3.85
N VAL A 343 -18.69 -9.30 3.94
CA VAL A 343 -17.74 -9.80 4.92
C VAL A 343 -18.23 -9.57 6.35
N ALA A 344 -18.77 -8.40 6.65
CA ALA A 344 -19.30 -8.10 7.99
C ALA A 344 -20.48 -9.00 8.38
N GLU A 345 -21.35 -9.36 7.41
CA GLU A 345 -22.48 -10.28 7.63
C GLU A 345 -22.04 -11.73 7.86
N TYR A 346 -21.03 -12.19 7.12
CA TYR A 346 -20.63 -13.61 7.12
C TYR A 346 -19.30 -13.91 7.84
N LYS A 347 -18.66 -12.94 8.47
CA LYS A 347 -17.33 -13.07 9.10
C LYS A 347 -17.20 -14.20 10.12
N ASP A 348 -18.30 -14.57 10.80
CA ASP A 348 -18.30 -15.62 11.80
C ASP A 348 -17.94 -17.00 11.22
N ILE A 349 -18.14 -17.17 9.91
CA ILE A 349 -17.72 -18.36 9.17
C ILE A 349 -16.19 -18.55 9.25
N PHE A 350 -15.43 -17.49 9.22
CA PHE A 350 -13.97 -17.56 9.38
C PHE A 350 -13.59 -18.23 10.71
N GLY A 351 -14.19 -17.79 11.82
CA GLY A 351 -13.95 -18.38 13.14
C GLY A 351 -14.40 -19.84 13.22
N GLN A 352 -15.59 -20.17 12.67
CA GLN A 352 -16.11 -21.53 12.62
C GLN A 352 -15.19 -22.51 11.85
N LEU A 353 -14.46 -22.00 10.87
CA LEU A 353 -13.50 -22.75 10.05
C LEU A 353 -12.04 -22.62 10.52
N GLY A 354 -11.81 -22.12 11.75
CA GLY A 354 -10.49 -22.02 12.34
C GLY A 354 -9.61 -20.90 11.76
N ARG A 355 -10.21 -19.90 11.10
CA ARG A 355 -9.54 -18.73 10.53
C ARG A 355 -9.75 -17.48 11.41
N GLN A 356 -9.35 -17.57 12.69
CA GLN A 356 -9.60 -16.52 13.67
C GLN A 356 -8.99 -15.17 13.25
N LYS A 357 -7.79 -15.16 12.66
CA LYS A 357 -7.15 -13.93 12.14
C LYS A 357 -8.01 -13.23 11.09
N ALA A 358 -8.69 -13.97 10.23
CA ALA A 358 -9.59 -13.41 9.22
C ALA A 358 -10.82 -12.75 9.85
N ALA A 359 -11.36 -13.34 10.92
CA ALA A 359 -12.52 -12.82 11.63
C ALA A 359 -12.23 -11.51 12.38
N GLU A 360 -11.00 -11.36 12.92
CA GLU A 360 -10.60 -10.22 13.77
C GLU A 360 -9.89 -9.10 13.00
N GLY A 361 -9.08 -9.43 12.01
CA GLY A 361 -8.11 -8.53 11.39
C GLY A 361 -8.40 -8.13 9.94
N GLY A 362 -9.57 -8.45 9.40
CA GLY A 362 -9.88 -8.13 8.01
C GLY A 362 -10.17 -6.64 7.76
N VAL A 363 -10.15 -6.27 6.49
CA VAL A 363 -10.51 -4.93 6.02
C VAL A 363 -12.00 -4.65 6.21
N GLY A 364 -12.84 -5.69 6.20
CA GLY A 364 -14.30 -5.58 6.29
C GLY A 364 -14.83 -5.13 7.65
N VAL A 365 -14.04 -5.18 8.71
CA VAL A 365 -14.47 -4.77 10.05
C VAL A 365 -14.07 -3.29 10.28
N GLY A 366 -14.95 -2.37 9.89
CA GLY A 366 -14.88 -0.96 10.26
C GLY A 366 -14.41 0.02 9.17
N SER A 367 -13.85 -0.42 8.06
CA SER A 367 -13.57 0.47 6.93
C SER A 367 -14.37 0.07 5.69
N ARG A 368 -15.40 0.84 5.37
CA ARG A 368 -16.20 0.68 4.14
C ARG A 368 -15.64 1.50 2.98
N GLN A 369 -14.51 2.15 3.18
CA GLN A 369 -13.88 3.01 2.18
C GLN A 369 -13.63 2.27 0.87
N LEU A 370 -13.17 1.00 0.93
CA LEU A 370 -12.87 0.20 -0.24
C LEU A 370 -14.13 -0.31 -0.96
N ASP A 371 -15.30 -0.30 -0.30
CA ASP A 371 -16.57 -0.61 -0.94
C ASP A 371 -16.93 0.37 -2.05
N SER A 372 -16.45 1.60 -1.96
CA SER A 372 -16.73 2.64 -2.95
C SER A 372 -15.85 2.58 -4.21
N VAL A 373 -14.79 1.78 -4.24
CA VAL A 373 -13.79 1.77 -5.32
C VAL A 373 -14.43 1.56 -6.70
N GLY A 374 -15.32 0.60 -6.84
CA GLY A 374 -16.02 0.33 -8.11
C GLY A 374 -17.13 1.32 -8.48
N PHE A 375 -17.48 2.25 -7.58
CA PHE A 375 -18.56 3.23 -7.74
C PHE A 375 -18.08 4.67 -7.80
N TRP A 376 -16.89 4.95 -7.22
CA TRP A 376 -16.30 6.28 -7.20
C TRP A 376 -15.26 6.48 -8.30
N LEU A 377 -14.33 5.54 -8.47
CA LEU A 377 -13.27 5.63 -9.46
C LEU A 377 -13.79 5.21 -10.84
N THR A 378 -14.74 6.02 -11.36
CA THR A 378 -15.47 5.78 -12.60
C THR A 378 -14.90 6.54 -13.80
N PHE A 379 -13.66 7.00 -13.69
CA PHE A 379 -12.93 7.77 -14.68
C PHE A 379 -11.51 7.25 -14.84
N ASP A 380 -10.93 7.49 -15.99
CA ASP A 380 -9.55 7.11 -16.30
C ASP A 380 -8.56 7.86 -15.41
N ARG A 381 -7.53 7.14 -14.91
CA ARG A 381 -6.51 7.68 -14.00
C ARG A 381 -5.14 7.01 -14.14
N GLN A 382 -4.89 6.39 -15.29
CA GLN A 382 -3.63 5.72 -15.54
C GLN A 382 -2.43 6.67 -15.46
N LEU A 383 -1.31 6.12 -14.95
CA LEU A 383 -0.06 6.84 -14.75
C LEU A 383 0.81 6.79 -16.02
N SER A 384 1.55 7.87 -16.29
CA SER A 384 2.70 7.84 -17.19
C SER A 384 3.91 7.25 -16.46
N LEU A 385 4.61 6.30 -17.08
CA LEU A 385 5.85 5.72 -16.58
C LEU A 385 7.08 6.17 -17.36
N GLU A 386 6.97 7.21 -18.19
CA GLU A 386 8.08 7.68 -19.01
C GLU A 386 9.30 8.10 -18.18
N LYS A 387 9.07 8.75 -17.03
CA LYS A 387 10.15 9.17 -16.14
C LYS A 387 10.87 7.98 -15.52
N LEU A 388 10.10 6.97 -15.10
CA LEU A 388 10.64 5.73 -14.53
C LEU A 388 11.53 4.99 -15.54
N LYS A 389 11.11 4.90 -16.80
CA LYS A 389 11.90 4.29 -17.87
C LYS A 389 13.19 5.06 -18.17
N LYS A 390 13.13 6.40 -18.18
CA LYS A 390 14.29 7.26 -18.45
C LYS A 390 15.43 7.06 -17.45
N ILE A 391 15.14 6.65 -16.24
CA ILE A 391 16.17 6.35 -15.21
C ILE A 391 16.63 4.89 -15.21
N GLY A 392 16.14 4.05 -16.14
CA GLY A 392 16.58 2.67 -16.32
C GLY A 392 15.96 1.65 -15.36
N PHE A 393 14.85 1.98 -14.69
CA PHE A 393 14.10 0.99 -13.90
C PHE A 393 13.05 0.31 -14.80
N GLU A 394 13.38 -0.90 -15.29
CA GLU A 394 12.61 -1.63 -16.30
C GLU A 394 12.11 -3.00 -15.79
N GLU A 395 11.59 -3.05 -14.58
CA GLU A 395 10.98 -4.26 -14.04
C GLU A 395 9.48 -4.33 -14.40
N ASP A 396 9.12 -4.82 -15.58
CA ASP A 396 7.71 -5.04 -15.93
C ASP A 396 7.17 -6.33 -15.29
N SER A 397 5.97 -6.26 -14.75
CA SER A 397 5.26 -7.39 -14.15
C SER A 397 3.82 -7.49 -14.66
N ASN A 398 3.27 -8.70 -14.61
CA ASN A 398 1.86 -8.90 -14.94
C ASN A 398 0.98 -8.42 -13.78
N PRO A 399 0.10 -7.42 -13.97
CA PRO A 399 -0.74 -6.88 -12.89
C PRO A 399 -1.57 -7.94 -12.16
N ILE A 400 -2.07 -8.96 -12.85
CA ILE A 400 -2.86 -10.02 -12.21
C ILE A 400 -2.03 -10.85 -11.24
N GLN A 401 -0.73 -11.03 -11.51
CA GLN A 401 0.12 -11.86 -10.67
C GLN A 401 0.24 -11.31 -9.24
N GLY A 402 0.37 -9.99 -9.10
CA GLY A 402 0.40 -9.35 -7.78
C GLY A 402 -0.84 -9.64 -6.92
N TRP A 403 -2.01 -9.74 -7.55
CA TRP A 403 -3.24 -10.15 -6.87
C TRP A 403 -3.21 -11.62 -6.46
N LEU A 404 -2.87 -12.52 -7.39
CA LEU A 404 -2.90 -13.96 -7.14
C LEU A 404 -1.86 -14.38 -6.09
N ASP A 405 -0.67 -13.78 -6.13
CA ASP A 405 0.36 -13.98 -5.10
C ASP A 405 -0.13 -13.49 -3.73
N SER A 406 -0.78 -12.31 -3.69
CA SER A 406 -1.37 -11.80 -2.45
C SER A 406 -2.46 -12.72 -1.91
N PHE A 407 -3.33 -13.25 -2.77
CA PHE A 407 -4.38 -14.21 -2.38
C PHE A 407 -3.79 -15.49 -1.77
N GLN A 408 -2.72 -16.02 -2.39
CA GLN A 408 -2.03 -17.19 -1.85
C GLN A 408 -1.44 -16.89 -0.47
N MET A 409 -0.76 -15.76 -0.32
CA MET A 409 -0.18 -15.35 0.96
C MET A 409 -1.26 -15.11 2.03
N PHE A 410 -2.40 -14.51 1.68
CA PHE A 410 -3.52 -14.35 2.61
C PHE A 410 -4.10 -15.71 3.06
N ARG A 411 -4.19 -16.68 2.14
CA ARG A 411 -4.64 -18.04 2.46
C ARG A 411 -3.68 -18.73 3.43
N ASP A 412 -2.38 -18.66 3.16
CA ASP A 412 -1.32 -19.26 3.98
C ASP A 412 -1.25 -18.62 5.38
N ALA A 413 -1.46 -17.32 5.46
CA ALA A 413 -1.52 -16.57 6.72
C ALA A 413 -2.85 -16.73 7.49
N GLY A 414 -3.83 -17.43 6.91
CA GLY A 414 -5.14 -17.64 7.54
C GLY A 414 -6.07 -16.42 7.56
N LEU A 415 -5.89 -15.50 6.61
CA LEU A 415 -6.69 -14.27 6.47
C LEU A 415 -7.89 -14.43 5.51
N ILE A 416 -7.96 -15.55 4.80
CA ILE A 416 -9.08 -15.99 3.95
C ILE A 416 -9.28 -17.49 4.07
N LEU A 417 -10.35 -18.03 3.48
CA LEU A 417 -10.66 -19.47 3.40
C LEU A 417 -9.81 -20.19 2.35
#